data_f2f35410e6fe9dac3b3cbdbb081abede
#
_entry.id   f2f35410e6fe9dac3b3cbdbb081abede
#
_cell.length_a   1.000
_cell.length_b   1.000
_cell.length_c   1.000
_cell.angle_alpha   90.00
_cell.angle_beta   90.00
_cell.angle_gamma   90.00
#
_symmetry.space_group_name_H-M   'P 1'
#
loop_
_entity.id
_entity.type
_entity.pdbx_description
1 polymer ?
#
loop_
_entity_poly.entity_id
_entity_poly.type
_entity_poly.pdbx_seq_one_letter_code
_entity_poly.pdbx_strand_id
1 'polypeptide(L)'
;YISRLYYSYLTEKAYATAQKHWEKDELDEEDYARIQQHYEETLPVAAEILLNADSIAEAHSVLSRYLTDEKIASLYAGNVVRFHEGKELGAAVYYPDNEGNFIVLVVSSNQYGGDIQHRIGWLLLGMLVISAVLGYFVGRLYATRMVDRIDAAYQSEKSFISNASHELNNPLTAIQGECEISLLKERTSAEYQAALGRIASETKRIILLMKNLLFLSHGDKEILKNARETVLLADFLMQFVGNRVRFTTDHFAFAIEANPHLLKIAIGNILNNACKYSGEAPVEMQLKGSVLTITDMGIGIPEEEIARVYQPFYRASNTREFAGHGIGLSLSMRILRSYGAEITITSEVGKGTTVEIEFP
;
A
#
# COMPACT_ATOMS: atom_id res chain seq x y z
N TYR A 1 2.58 -5.43 -42.31
CA TYR A 1 1.74 -4.20 -42.41
C TYR A 1 2.55 -3.02 -42.92
N ILE A 2 3.71 -2.78 -42.37
CA ILE A 2 4.64 -1.66 -42.75
C ILE A 2 5.12 -1.82 -44.19
N SER A 3 5.45 -3.04 -44.62
CA SER A 3 5.91 -3.27 -45.99
C SER A 3 4.83 -3.03 -47.06
N ARG A 4 3.56 -3.31 -46.76
CA ARG A 4 2.44 -3.02 -47.69
C ARG A 4 2.21 -1.52 -47.90
N LEU A 5 2.28 -0.73 -46.83
CA LEU A 5 2.16 0.72 -46.90
C LEU A 5 3.31 1.34 -47.70
N TYR A 6 4.52 0.82 -47.48
CA TYR A 6 5.71 1.29 -48.18
C TYR A 6 5.67 1.01 -49.69
N TYR A 7 5.22 -0.18 -50.07
CA TYR A 7 5.02 -0.52 -51.49
C TYR A 7 3.88 0.28 -52.15
N SER A 8 2.82 0.59 -51.46
CA SER A 8 1.75 1.46 -51.95
C SER A 8 2.31 2.83 -52.28
N TYR A 9 3.13 3.35 -51.37
CA TYR A 9 3.75 4.63 -51.51
C TYR A 9 4.76 4.66 -52.70
N LEU A 10 5.66 3.67 -52.83
CA LEU A 10 6.57 3.61 -53.96
C LEU A 10 5.84 3.52 -55.33
N THR A 11 4.69 2.88 -55.32
CA THR A 11 3.83 2.80 -56.50
C THR A 11 3.24 4.16 -56.84
N GLU A 12 2.70 4.87 -55.86
CA GLU A 12 2.17 6.24 -56.03
C GLU A 12 3.25 7.22 -56.48
N LYS A 13 4.45 7.08 -55.92
CA LYS A 13 5.59 7.89 -56.31
C LYS A 13 5.99 7.61 -57.79
N ALA A 14 5.97 6.36 -58.22
CA ALA A 14 6.29 6.03 -59.63
C ALA A 14 5.27 6.64 -60.61
N TYR A 15 3.96 6.62 -60.27
CA TYR A 15 2.95 7.29 -61.08
C TYR A 15 3.14 8.83 -61.07
N ALA A 16 3.37 9.42 -59.94
CA ALA A 16 3.60 10.87 -59.83
C ALA A 16 4.84 11.32 -60.58
N THR A 17 5.92 10.51 -60.56
CA THR A 17 7.10 10.76 -61.40
C THR A 17 6.78 10.70 -62.88
N ALA A 18 6.01 9.73 -63.32
CA ALA A 18 5.55 9.63 -64.69
C ALA A 18 4.77 10.88 -65.11
N GLN A 19 3.73 11.23 -64.32
CA GLN A 19 2.92 12.42 -64.59
C GLN A 19 3.72 13.71 -64.61
N LYS A 20 4.63 13.89 -63.68
CA LYS A 20 5.53 15.08 -63.63
C LYS A 20 6.40 15.21 -64.90
N HIS A 21 6.75 14.11 -65.49
CA HIS A 21 7.72 14.11 -66.60
C HIS A 21 7.01 14.30 -67.97
N TRP A 22 5.87 13.66 -68.16
CA TRP A 22 5.17 13.62 -69.47
C TRP A 22 3.89 14.46 -69.54
N GLU A 23 3.21 14.72 -68.42
CA GLU A 23 2.02 15.58 -68.38
C GLU A 23 2.31 17.01 -67.98
N LYS A 24 3.54 17.44 -68.04
CA LYS A 24 4.01 18.76 -67.56
C LYS A 24 3.28 19.94 -68.23
N ASP A 25 2.84 19.77 -69.48
CA ASP A 25 2.17 20.79 -70.27
C ASP A 25 0.62 20.78 -70.05
N GLU A 26 0.06 19.76 -69.38
CA GLU A 26 -1.36 19.64 -69.09
C GLU A 26 -1.72 19.96 -67.62
N LEU A 27 -0.70 20.03 -66.69
CA LEU A 27 -0.91 20.33 -65.27
C LEU A 27 -0.83 21.84 -65.03
N ASP A 28 -1.79 22.36 -64.28
CA ASP A 28 -1.75 23.75 -63.79
C ASP A 28 -0.58 23.93 -62.80
N GLU A 29 0.07 25.10 -62.76
CA GLU A 29 1.23 25.38 -61.92
C GLU A 29 0.95 25.12 -60.41
N GLU A 30 -0.30 25.31 -59.95
CA GLU A 30 -0.68 25.02 -58.54
C GLU A 30 -0.72 23.51 -58.25
N ASP A 31 -1.21 22.70 -59.13
CA ASP A 31 -1.26 21.23 -58.99
C ASP A 31 0.13 20.60 -59.05
N TYR A 32 1.00 21.15 -59.92
CA TYR A 32 2.41 20.75 -60.03
C TYR A 32 3.16 21.09 -58.70
N ALA A 33 2.96 22.27 -58.17
CA ALA A 33 3.61 22.69 -56.92
C ALA A 33 3.13 21.85 -55.72
N ARG A 34 1.84 21.50 -55.68
CA ARG A 34 1.23 20.65 -54.64
C ARG A 34 1.75 19.22 -54.67
N ILE A 35 1.88 18.65 -55.84
CA ILE A 35 2.46 17.32 -56.07
C ILE A 35 3.94 17.33 -55.64
N GLN A 36 4.70 18.32 -56.04
CA GLN A 36 6.11 18.46 -55.68
C GLN A 36 6.31 18.58 -54.16
N GLN A 37 5.58 19.44 -53.49
CA GLN A 37 5.67 19.65 -52.05
C GLN A 37 5.25 18.40 -51.24
N HIS A 38 4.21 17.70 -51.65
CA HIS A 38 3.76 16.49 -50.97
C HIS A 38 4.74 15.34 -51.06
N TYR A 39 5.50 15.24 -52.17
CA TYR A 39 6.42 14.14 -52.42
C TYR A 39 7.89 14.40 -52.03
N GLU A 40 8.32 15.67 -51.97
CA GLU A 40 9.67 16.04 -51.50
C GLU A 40 9.83 15.96 -49.98
N GLU A 41 8.74 16.27 -49.22
CA GLU A 41 8.81 16.31 -47.77
C GLU A 41 8.73 14.93 -47.10
N THR A 42 8.26 13.88 -47.80
CA THR A 42 7.79 12.66 -47.10
C THR A 42 8.72 11.44 -47.25
N LEU A 43 9.73 11.45 -48.14
CA LEU A 43 10.64 10.31 -48.25
C LEU A 43 12.11 10.63 -48.49
N PRO A 44 12.98 9.81 -47.85
CA PRO A 44 14.38 9.82 -48.20
C PRO A 44 14.61 9.21 -49.61
N VAL A 45 15.38 9.91 -50.38
CA VAL A 45 15.94 9.63 -51.66
C VAL A 45 15.67 8.22 -52.23
N ALA A 46 14.65 8.12 -53.05
CA ALA A 46 14.50 6.98 -53.98
C ALA A 46 15.11 7.40 -55.28
N ALA A 47 15.93 6.52 -55.87
CA ALA A 47 16.40 6.74 -57.22
C ALA A 47 15.23 6.52 -58.18
N GLU A 48 14.94 7.50 -59.02
CA GLU A 48 13.93 7.46 -60.05
C GLU A 48 14.64 7.18 -61.37
N ILE A 49 14.31 6.08 -62.01
CA ILE A 49 14.90 5.66 -63.32
C ILE A 49 13.80 5.68 -64.34
N LEU A 50 13.92 6.54 -65.31
CA LEU A 50 12.98 6.69 -66.42
C LEU A 50 13.57 5.96 -67.62
N LEU A 51 12.80 5.02 -68.20
CA LEU A 51 13.22 4.19 -69.36
C LEU A 51 12.23 4.35 -70.48
N ASN A 52 12.71 4.39 -71.73
CA ASN A 52 11.87 4.30 -72.91
C ASN A 52 11.52 2.81 -73.14
N ALA A 53 10.24 2.46 -73.02
CA ALA A 53 9.79 1.10 -73.18
C ALA A 53 9.86 0.60 -74.64
N ASP A 54 9.88 1.49 -75.60
CA ASP A 54 10.01 1.17 -77.01
C ASP A 54 11.45 0.72 -77.38
N SER A 55 12.44 1.11 -76.57
CA SER A 55 13.82 0.62 -76.65
C SER A 55 14.01 -0.65 -75.81
N ILE A 56 13.40 -1.76 -76.22
CA ILE A 56 13.31 -3.00 -75.45
C ILE A 56 14.65 -3.51 -74.91
N ALA A 57 15.71 -3.47 -75.71
CA ALA A 57 17.05 -3.96 -75.30
C ALA A 57 17.68 -3.13 -74.21
N GLU A 58 17.53 -1.80 -74.22
CA GLU A 58 18.06 -0.86 -73.23
C GLU A 58 17.24 -0.96 -71.94
N ALA A 59 15.90 -0.93 -72.05
CA ALA A 59 15.04 -1.07 -70.91
C ALA A 59 15.23 -2.44 -70.21
N HIS A 60 15.34 -3.51 -70.93
CA HIS A 60 15.61 -4.84 -70.40
C HIS A 60 16.96 -4.92 -69.67
N SER A 61 17.99 -4.28 -70.15
CA SER A 61 19.31 -4.31 -69.51
C SER A 61 19.33 -3.64 -68.14
N VAL A 62 18.53 -2.59 -67.96
CA VAL A 62 18.38 -1.88 -66.67
C VAL A 62 17.41 -2.62 -65.72
N LEU A 63 16.27 -3.06 -66.27
CA LEU A 63 15.24 -3.79 -65.51
C LEU A 63 15.72 -5.13 -64.98
N SER A 64 16.56 -5.86 -65.71
CA SER A 64 17.12 -7.15 -65.32
C SER A 64 18.03 -7.08 -64.07
N ARG A 65 18.47 -5.88 -63.66
CA ARG A 65 19.17 -5.70 -62.37
C ARG A 65 18.25 -5.81 -61.17
N TYR A 66 16.97 -5.54 -61.35
CA TYR A 66 16.00 -5.41 -60.25
C TYR A 66 14.82 -6.42 -60.38
N LEU A 67 14.53 -6.87 -61.58
CA LEU A 67 13.36 -7.68 -61.90
C LEU A 67 13.74 -8.96 -62.62
N THR A 68 13.02 -10.04 -62.33
CA THR A 68 13.11 -11.27 -63.11
C THR A 68 12.36 -11.12 -64.44
N ASP A 69 12.70 -11.95 -65.42
CA ASP A 69 12.04 -11.93 -66.78
C ASP A 69 10.54 -12.03 -66.69
N GLU A 70 9.98 -12.84 -65.79
CA GLU A 70 8.52 -12.93 -65.53
C GLU A 70 7.92 -11.60 -65.10
N LYS A 71 8.61 -10.88 -64.20
CA LYS A 71 8.17 -9.58 -63.69
C LYS A 71 8.29 -8.51 -64.79
N ILE A 72 9.31 -8.56 -65.60
CA ILE A 72 9.47 -7.66 -66.76
C ILE A 72 8.31 -7.88 -67.77
N ALA A 73 7.96 -9.15 -68.06
CA ALA A 73 6.82 -9.45 -68.91
C ALA A 73 5.48 -8.95 -68.30
N SER A 74 5.32 -9.08 -67.01
CA SER A 74 4.13 -8.57 -66.28
C SER A 74 4.08 -7.02 -66.32
N LEU A 75 5.22 -6.33 -66.25
CA LEU A 75 5.31 -4.88 -66.36
C LEU A 75 4.84 -4.39 -67.75
N TYR A 76 5.31 -5.03 -68.82
CA TYR A 76 4.91 -4.70 -70.18
C TYR A 76 3.40 -5.05 -70.45
N ALA A 77 2.81 -5.93 -69.64
CA ALA A 77 1.35 -6.20 -69.67
C ALA A 77 0.53 -5.12 -68.94
N GLY A 78 1.18 -4.02 -68.46
CA GLY A 78 0.53 -2.91 -67.75
C GLY A 78 0.32 -3.14 -66.26
N ASN A 79 0.89 -4.20 -65.67
CA ASN A 79 0.81 -4.41 -64.23
C ASN A 79 1.90 -3.65 -63.44
N VAL A 80 1.54 -3.18 -62.26
CA VAL A 80 2.53 -2.63 -61.32
C VAL A 80 3.36 -3.77 -60.76
N VAL A 81 4.68 -3.67 -60.91
CA VAL A 81 5.60 -4.69 -60.42
C VAL A 81 6.36 -4.15 -59.23
N ARG A 82 6.29 -4.90 -58.12
CA ARG A 82 7.00 -4.59 -56.87
C ARG A 82 8.13 -5.59 -56.66
N PHE A 83 9.27 -5.10 -56.18
CA PHE A 83 10.45 -5.93 -55.96
C PHE A 83 11.14 -5.62 -54.63
N HIS A 84 11.84 -6.63 -54.17
CA HIS A 84 12.72 -6.54 -53.01
C HIS A 84 13.96 -7.35 -53.29
N GLU A 85 15.09 -6.69 -53.43
CA GLU A 85 16.36 -7.37 -53.69
C GLU A 85 17.41 -6.88 -52.70
N GLY A 86 17.85 -7.73 -51.80
CA GLY A 86 18.78 -7.41 -50.73
C GLY A 86 18.28 -6.30 -49.80
N LYS A 87 18.88 -5.11 -49.91
CA LYS A 87 18.51 -3.93 -49.16
C LYS A 87 17.67 -2.93 -49.94
N GLU A 88 17.38 -3.21 -51.18
CA GLU A 88 16.64 -2.34 -52.08
C GLU A 88 15.18 -2.80 -52.24
N LEU A 89 14.28 -1.83 -52.14
CA LEU A 89 12.84 -2.01 -52.35
C LEU A 89 12.41 -1.11 -53.49
N GLY A 90 11.59 -1.57 -54.38
CA GLY A 90 11.17 -0.74 -55.47
C GLY A 90 9.81 -1.10 -56.07
N ALA A 91 9.33 -0.21 -56.89
CA ALA A 91 8.13 -0.39 -57.71
C ALA A 91 8.45 0.06 -59.12
N ALA A 92 7.98 -0.68 -60.10
CA ALA A 92 8.06 -0.34 -61.53
C ALA A 92 6.62 -0.21 -62.06
N VAL A 93 6.41 0.80 -62.88
CA VAL A 93 5.14 1.12 -63.53
C VAL A 93 5.37 1.33 -65.01
N TYR A 94 4.54 0.72 -65.86
CA TYR A 94 4.48 1.00 -67.27
C TYR A 94 3.48 2.13 -67.50
N TYR A 95 3.93 3.16 -68.19
CA TYR A 95 3.17 4.38 -68.45
C TYR A 95 3.13 4.66 -69.96
N PRO A 96 2.03 4.37 -70.67
CA PRO A 96 1.83 4.72 -72.04
C PRO A 96 1.39 6.18 -72.15
N ASP A 97 2.06 6.95 -72.99
CA ASP A 97 1.75 8.35 -73.27
C ASP A 97 1.68 8.62 -74.80
N ASN A 98 1.16 9.81 -75.17
CA ASN A 98 1.01 10.20 -76.55
C ASN A 98 2.36 10.37 -77.28
N GLU A 99 3.46 10.56 -76.55
CA GLU A 99 4.81 10.73 -77.04
C GLU A 99 5.63 9.40 -77.09
N GLY A 100 5.06 8.30 -76.58
CA GLY A 100 5.71 7.00 -76.53
C GLY A 100 5.35 6.15 -75.29
N ASN A 101 5.99 4.98 -75.17
CA ASN A 101 5.78 4.12 -74.01
C ASN A 101 6.95 4.22 -73.05
N PHE A 102 6.66 4.45 -71.78
CA PHE A 102 7.69 4.67 -70.76
C PHE A 102 7.57 3.70 -69.61
N ILE A 103 8.67 3.46 -68.91
CA ILE A 103 8.72 2.71 -67.69
C ILE A 103 9.40 3.60 -66.61
N VAL A 104 8.69 3.76 -65.49
CA VAL A 104 9.23 4.44 -64.30
C VAL A 104 9.55 3.38 -63.26
N LEU A 105 10.80 3.32 -62.90
CA LEU A 105 11.34 2.48 -61.82
C LEU A 105 11.77 3.34 -60.67
N VAL A 106 11.13 3.13 -59.53
CA VAL A 106 11.50 3.82 -58.27
C VAL A 106 12.18 2.82 -57.34
N VAL A 107 13.42 3.13 -56.93
CA VAL A 107 14.24 2.25 -56.09
C VAL A 107 14.58 3.01 -54.79
N SER A 108 14.25 2.43 -53.65
CA SER A 108 14.56 2.98 -52.34
C SER A 108 15.38 2.00 -51.51
N SER A 109 16.33 2.53 -50.74
CA SER A 109 17.11 1.71 -49.84
C SER A 109 16.40 1.46 -48.53
N ASN A 110 16.27 0.18 -48.12
CA ASN A 110 15.66 -0.21 -46.86
C ASN A 110 16.55 0.00 -45.63
N GLN A 111 17.59 0.78 -45.71
CA GLN A 111 18.52 1.05 -44.58
C GLN A 111 17.79 1.69 -43.39
N TYR A 112 16.81 2.54 -43.64
CA TYR A 112 16.05 3.22 -42.59
C TYR A 112 15.13 2.28 -41.79
N GLY A 113 14.56 1.24 -42.41
CA GLY A 113 13.66 0.29 -41.75
C GLY A 113 14.40 -0.59 -40.74
N GLY A 114 15.61 -1.04 -41.04
CA GLY A 114 16.42 -1.87 -40.16
C GLY A 114 16.92 -1.12 -38.92
N ASP A 115 17.43 0.09 -39.13
CA ASP A 115 17.97 0.92 -38.04
C ASP A 115 16.88 1.35 -37.03
N ILE A 116 15.69 1.66 -37.51
CA ILE A 116 14.55 2.00 -36.66
C ILE A 116 14.12 0.78 -35.82
N GLN A 117 14.04 -0.40 -36.41
CA GLN A 117 13.68 -1.63 -35.68
C GLN A 117 14.68 -1.97 -34.59
N HIS A 118 15.97 -1.84 -34.85
CA HIS A 118 17.03 -2.03 -33.85
C HIS A 118 16.96 -1.01 -32.73
N ARG A 119 16.74 0.27 -33.02
CA ARG A 119 16.59 1.32 -32.01
C ARG A 119 15.37 1.10 -31.14
N ILE A 120 14.22 0.76 -31.71
CA ILE A 120 13.00 0.41 -30.96
C ILE A 120 13.25 -0.83 -30.09
N GLY A 121 13.92 -1.86 -30.62
CA GLY A 121 14.29 -3.06 -29.88
C GLY A 121 15.14 -2.76 -28.64
N TRP A 122 16.15 -1.92 -28.77
CA TRP A 122 16.98 -1.49 -27.64
C TRP A 122 16.23 -0.66 -26.62
N LEU A 123 15.31 0.22 -27.06
CA LEU A 123 14.46 1.00 -26.16
C LEU A 123 13.52 0.11 -25.35
N LEU A 124 12.87 -0.87 -26.00
CA LEU A 124 12.00 -1.83 -25.31
C LEU A 124 12.77 -2.70 -24.32
N LEU A 125 13.97 -3.16 -24.70
CA LEU A 125 14.85 -3.92 -23.81
C LEU A 125 15.25 -3.07 -22.59
N GLY A 126 15.63 -1.81 -22.81
CA GLY A 126 15.95 -0.87 -21.75
C GLY A 126 14.78 -0.66 -20.78
N MET A 127 13.57 -0.44 -21.29
CA MET A 127 12.36 -0.32 -20.47
C MET A 127 12.08 -1.59 -19.66
N LEU A 128 12.28 -2.76 -20.25
CA LEU A 128 12.08 -4.05 -19.57
C LEU A 128 13.07 -4.22 -18.42
N VAL A 129 14.35 -3.90 -18.65
CA VAL A 129 15.38 -3.97 -17.61
C VAL A 129 15.09 -2.98 -16.47
N ILE A 130 14.73 -1.74 -16.80
CA ILE A 130 14.39 -0.72 -15.80
C ILE A 130 13.17 -1.16 -14.96
N SER A 131 12.13 -1.68 -15.62
CA SER A 131 10.92 -2.16 -14.91
C SER A 131 11.22 -3.36 -14.01
N ALA A 132 12.08 -4.28 -14.44
CA ALA A 132 12.50 -5.42 -13.65
C ALA A 132 13.32 -5.00 -12.41
N VAL A 133 14.26 -4.06 -12.58
CA VAL A 133 15.06 -3.50 -11.48
C VAL A 133 14.17 -2.76 -10.49
N LEU A 134 13.28 -1.90 -10.98
CA LEU A 134 12.34 -1.16 -10.13
C LEU A 134 11.42 -2.12 -9.36
N GLY A 135 10.85 -3.13 -10.05
CA GLY A 135 10.03 -4.17 -9.44
C GLY A 135 10.77 -4.96 -8.35
N TYR A 136 12.04 -5.30 -8.58
CA TYR A 136 12.87 -5.95 -7.58
C TYR A 136 13.07 -5.06 -6.32
N PHE A 137 13.41 -3.78 -6.50
CA PHE A 137 13.62 -2.88 -5.36
C PHE A 137 12.33 -2.61 -4.58
N VAL A 138 11.21 -2.36 -5.27
CA VAL A 138 9.90 -2.18 -4.63
C VAL A 138 9.47 -3.46 -3.90
N GLY A 139 9.61 -4.62 -4.54
CA GLY A 139 9.30 -5.91 -3.93
C GLY A 139 10.16 -6.19 -2.69
N ARG A 140 11.46 -5.91 -2.75
CA ARG A 140 12.36 -6.05 -1.61
C ARG A 140 12.01 -5.14 -0.44
N LEU A 141 11.72 -3.85 -0.72
CA LEU A 141 11.29 -2.88 0.31
C LEU A 141 9.98 -3.30 0.97
N TYR A 142 9.04 -3.80 0.18
CA TYR A 142 7.75 -4.28 0.70
C TYR A 142 7.93 -5.56 1.53
N ALA A 143 8.71 -6.52 1.04
CA ALA A 143 8.97 -7.79 1.73
C ALA A 143 9.66 -7.57 3.08
N THR A 144 10.71 -6.74 3.14
CA THR A 144 11.39 -6.44 4.42
C THR A 144 10.44 -5.83 5.43
N ARG A 145 9.65 -4.81 5.04
CA ARG A 145 8.68 -4.18 5.94
C ARG A 145 7.58 -5.14 6.42
N MET A 146 7.15 -6.06 5.55
CA MET A 146 6.16 -7.10 5.92
C MET A 146 6.75 -8.08 6.92
N VAL A 147 7.97 -8.56 6.67
CA VAL A 147 8.67 -9.49 7.58
C VAL A 147 8.87 -8.85 8.94
N ASP A 148 9.36 -7.60 9.00
CA ASP A 148 9.55 -6.88 10.25
C ASP A 148 8.25 -6.74 11.06
N ARG A 149 7.13 -6.46 10.38
CA ARG A 149 5.81 -6.38 11.04
C ARG A 149 5.33 -7.74 11.56
N ILE A 150 5.52 -8.80 10.80
CA ILE A 150 5.15 -10.16 11.19
C ILE A 150 6.01 -10.61 12.38
N ASP A 151 7.31 -10.35 12.33
CA ASP A 151 8.22 -10.70 13.41
C ASP A 151 7.90 -9.94 14.69
N ALA A 152 7.65 -8.63 14.59
CA ALA A 152 7.21 -7.81 15.72
C ALA A 152 5.89 -8.32 16.33
N ALA A 153 4.90 -8.69 15.51
CA ALA A 153 3.64 -9.27 15.96
C ALA A 153 3.85 -10.63 16.65
N TYR A 154 4.68 -11.49 16.06
CA TYR A 154 5.04 -12.80 16.61
C TYR A 154 5.77 -12.69 17.95
N GLN A 155 6.75 -11.78 18.06
CA GLN A 155 7.46 -11.55 19.31
C GLN A 155 6.54 -10.98 20.40
N SER A 156 5.61 -10.10 20.00
CA SER A 156 4.58 -9.57 20.91
C SER A 156 3.66 -10.69 21.42
N GLU A 157 3.20 -11.57 20.55
CA GLU A 157 2.37 -12.72 20.92
C GLU A 157 3.11 -13.69 21.83
N LYS A 158 4.35 -14.03 21.49
CA LYS A 158 5.22 -14.93 22.29
C LYS A 158 5.47 -14.36 23.69
N SER A 159 5.78 -13.06 23.79
CA SER A 159 5.96 -12.41 25.08
C SER A 159 4.66 -12.32 25.87
N PHE A 160 3.52 -12.09 25.19
CA PHE A 160 2.20 -12.13 25.84
C PHE A 160 1.91 -13.48 26.48
N ILE A 161 2.12 -14.59 25.76
CA ILE A 161 1.88 -15.95 26.28
C ILE A 161 2.85 -16.26 27.43
N SER A 162 4.14 -15.91 27.30
CA SER A 162 5.13 -16.13 28.36
C SER A 162 4.79 -15.35 29.63
N ASN A 163 4.46 -14.06 29.51
CA ASN A 163 4.11 -13.23 30.64
C ASN A 163 2.79 -13.69 31.29
N ALA A 164 1.79 -14.07 30.48
CA ALA A 164 0.52 -14.62 31.00
C ALA A 164 0.76 -15.89 31.83
N SER A 165 1.63 -16.79 31.35
CA SER A 165 1.97 -18.01 32.04
C SER A 165 2.67 -17.72 33.39
N HIS A 166 3.61 -16.79 33.40
CA HIS A 166 4.29 -16.36 34.62
C HIS A 166 3.33 -15.73 35.64
N GLU A 167 2.45 -14.85 35.20
CA GLU A 167 1.46 -14.16 36.05
C GLU A 167 0.36 -15.08 36.58
N LEU A 168 0.06 -16.19 35.88
CA LEU A 168 -0.85 -17.24 36.35
C LEU A 168 -0.15 -18.21 37.32
N ASN A 169 1.12 -18.55 37.11
CA ASN A 169 1.84 -19.45 37.96
C ASN A 169 2.11 -18.88 39.35
N ASN A 170 2.34 -17.57 39.46
CA ASN A 170 2.61 -16.91 40.74
C ASN A 170 1.51 -17.15 41.79
N PRO A 171 0.22 -16.82 41.56
CA PRO A 171 -0.84 -17.08 42.50
C PRO A 171 -1.13 -18.58 42.72
N LEU A 172 -0.92 -19.42 41.69
CA LEU A 172 -1.03 -20.87 41.83
C LEU A 172 -0.01 -21.43 42.80
N THR A 173 1.24 -20.98 42.71
CA THR A 173 2.31 -21.36 43.65
C THR A 173 2.01 -20.88 45.07
N ALA A 174 1.46 -19.66 45.20
CA ALA A 174 1.01 -19.17 46.52
C ALA A 174 -0.11 -20.00 47.14
N ILE A 175 -1.11 -20.40 46.35
CA ILE A 175 -2.19 -21.29 46.77
C ILE A 175 -1.62 -22.65 47.16
N GLN A 176 -0.77 -23.23 46.35
CA GLN A 176 -0.13 -24.52 46.62
C GLN A 176 0.66 -24.47 47.93
N GLY A 177 1.52 -23.46 48.10
CA GLY A 177 2.30 -23.28 49.32
C GLY A 177 1.43 -23.12 50.57
N GLU A 178 0.29 -22.38 50.49
CA GLU A 178 -0.64 -22.23 51.60
C GLU A 178 -1.31 -23.55 51.97
N CYS A 179 -1.67 -24.36 50.96
CA CYS A 179 -2.21 -25.68 51.16
C CYS A 179 -1.18 -26.61 51.81
N GLU A 180 0.05 -26.68 51.30
CA GLU A 180 1.15 -27.53 51.83
C GLU A 180 1.44 -27.16 53.29
N ILE A 181 1.61 -25.87 53.60
CA ILE A 181 1.85 -25.41 54.97
C ILE A 181 0.67 -25.74 55.90
N SER A 182 -0.56 -25.68 55.40
CA SER A 182 -1.74 -25.98 56.19
C SER A 182 -1.93 -27.48 56.48
N LEU A 183 -1.32 -28.33 55.65
CA LEU A 183 -1.38 -29.80 55.80
C LEU A 183 -0.18 -30.34 56.62
N LEU A 184 0.90 -29.57 56.83
CA LEU A 184 2.10 -30.05 57.53
C LEU A 184 1.91 -30.31 59.02
N LYS A 185 0.99 -29.59 59.64
CA LYS A 185 0.66 -29.72 61.08
C LYS A 185 -0.77 -29.27 61.40
N GLU A 186 -1.29 -29.76 62.48
CA GLU A 186 -2.57 -29.29 63.01
C GLU A 186 -2.49 -27.81 63.34
N ARG A 187 -3.52 -27.07 63.00
CA ARG A 187 -3.65 -25.64 63.22
C ARG A 187 -4.95 -25.29 63.94
N THR A 188 -5.02 -24.14 64.51
CA THR A 188 -6.26 -23.61 65.09
C THR A 188 -7.29 -23.28 63.99
N SER A 189 -8.57 -23.29 64.36
CA SER A 189 -9.64 -22.93 63.41
C SER A 189 -9.42 -21.54 62.80
N ALA A 190 -8.93 -20.58 63.59
CA ALA A 190 -8.62 -19.22 63.13
C ALA A 190 -7.49 -19.22 62.05
N GLU A 191 -6.45 -20.04 62.24
CA GLU A 191 -5.36 -20.14 61.24
C GLU A 191 -5.83 -20.80 59.93
N TYR A 192 -6.70 -21.82 60.00
CA TYR A 192 -7.31 -22.38 58.81
C TYR A 192 -8.23 -21.39 58.09
N GLN A 193 -9.04 -20.62 58.82
CA GLN A 193 -9.86 -19.55 58.21
C GLN A 193 -9.03 -18.51 57.51
N ALA A 194 -7.89 -18.09 58.13
CA ALA A 194 -6.99 -17.14 57.50
C ALA A 194 -6.32 -17.72 56.23
N ALA A 195 -5.90 -19.00 56.23
CA ALA A 195 -5.36 -19.70 55.09
C ALA A 195 -6.36 -19.79 53.94
N LEU A 196 -7.61 -20.23 54.24
CA LEU A 196 -8.68 -20.28 53.26
C LEU A 196 -9.03 -18.91 52.70
N GLY A 197 -8.96 -17.86 53.52
CA GLY A 197 -9.14 -16.45 53.09
C GLY A 197 -8.08 -16.04 52.07
N ARG A 198 -6.81 -16.38 52.30
CA ARG A 198 -5.71 -16.12 51.33
C ARG A 198 -5.90 -16.89 50.05
N ILE A 199 -6.20 -18.21 50.12
CA ILE A 199 -6.50 -19.04 48.95
C ILE A 199 -7.68 -18.46 48.14
N ALA A 200 -8.76 -18.06 48.80
CA ALA A 200 -9.92 -17.46 48.13
C ALA A 200 -9.56 -16.13 47.43
N SER A 201 -8.71 -15.33 48.06
CA SER A 201 -8.18 -14.07 47.46
C SER A 201 -7.38 -14.33 46.20
N GLU A 202 -6.40 -15.26 46.23
CA GLU A 202 -5.61 -15.62 45.07
C GLU A 202 -6.43 -16.26 43.94
N THR A 203 -7.43 -17.06 44.29
CA THR A 203 -8.37 -17.63 43.30
C THR A 203 -9.18 -16.55 42.60
N LYS A 204 -9.70 -15.54 43.32
CA LYS A 204 -10.37 -14.37 42.70
C LYS A 204 -9.45 -13.60 41.79
N ARG A 205 -8.17 -13.44 42.18
CA ARG A 205 -7.13 -12.78 41.37
C ARG A 205 -6.89 -13.52 40.07
N ILE A 206 -6.80 -14.87 40.10
CA ILE A 206 -6.64 -15.70 38.89
C ILE A 206 -7.85 -15.52 37.95
N ILE A 207 -9.05 -15.58 38.50
CA ILE A 207 -10.30 -15.43 37.72
C ILE A 207 -10.33 -14.08 36.99
N LEU A 208 -9.95 -13.00 37.68
CA LEU A 208 -9.90 -11.66 37.09
C LEU A 208 -8.82 -11.58 35.98
N LEU A 209 -7.64 -12.14 36.26
CA LEU A 209 -6.54 -12.18 35.31
C LEU A 209 -6.95 -12.94 34.04
N MET A 210 -7.57 -14.13 34.17
CA MET A 210 -8.07 -14.93 33.04
C MET A 210 -9.10 -14.16 32.23
N LYS A 211 -10.06 -13.49 32.86
CA LYS A 211 -11.06 -12.65 32.16
C LYS A 211 -10.39 -11.54 31.36
N ASN A 212 -9.41 -10.88 31.93
CA ASN A 212 -8.66 -9.81 31.26
C ASN A 212 -7.84 -10.35 30.06
N LEU A 213 -7.21 -11.53 30.23
CA LEU A 213 -6.45 -12.19 29.15
C LEU A 213 -7.35 -12.63 28.00
N LEU A 214 -8.51 -13.24 28.31
CA LEU A 214 -9.50 -13.61 27.31
C LEU A 214 -10.00 -12.40 26.53
N PHE A 215 -10.26 -11.28 27.20
CA PHE A 215 -10.68 -10.05 26.55
C PHE A 215 -9.55 -9.50 25.63
N LEU A 216 -8.30 -9.54 26.10
CA LEU A 216 -7.15 -9.11 25.28
C LEU A 216 -6.87 -10.06 24.11
N SER A 217 -7.11 -11.35 24.24
CA SER A 217 -6.89 -12.34 23.18
C SER A 217 -7.98 -12.33 22.10
N HIS A 218 -9.23 -12.34 22.49
CA HIS A 218 -10.36 -12.55 21.57
C HIS A 218 -11.08 -11.28 21.14
N GLY A 219 -10.77 -10.11 21.68
CA GLY A 219 -11.28 -8.78 21.27
C GLY A 219 -12.61 -8.80 20.51
N ASP A 220 -13.59 -9.52 21.02
CA ASP A 220 -14.80 -9.86 20.28
C ASP A 220 -15.61 -8.60 19.97
N LYS A 221 -15.48 -8.16 18.72
CA LYS A 221 -16.37 -7.15 18.14
C LYS A 221 -17.86 -7.53 18.35
N GLU A 222 -18.17 -8.79 18.56
CA GLU A 222 -19.51 -9.33 18.74
C GLU A 222 -20.01 -9.15 20.15
N ILE A 223 -19.20 -9.40 21.17
CA ILE A 223 -19.56 -9.14 22.59
C ILE A 223 -19.71 -7.64 22.84
N LEU A 224 -18.85 -6.81 22.19
CA LEU A 224 -18.92 -5.36 22.30
C LEU A 224 -20.12 -4.74 21.57
N LYS A 225 -20.64 -5.37 20.50
CA LYS A 225 -21.78 -4.85 19.74
C LYS A 225 -23.13 -5.17 20.39
N ASN A 226 -23.28 -6.33 21.00
CA ASN A 226 -24.60 -6.85 21.42
C ASN A 226 -25.11 -6.34 22.79
N ALA A 227 -24.35 -5.49 23.49
CA ALA A 227 -24.74 -4.96 24.79
C ALA A 227 -24.42 -3.47 24.94
N ARG A 228 -24.47 -2.68 23.86
CA ARG A 228 -24.33 -1.23 23.94
C ARG A 228 -25.66 -0.60 24.29
N GLU A 229 -25.62 0.36 25.18
CA GLU A 229 -26.73 1.24 25.52
C GLU A 229 -26.26 2.69 25.60
N THR A 230 -27.19 3.62 25.52
CA THR A 230 -26.91 5.04 25.66
C THR A 230 -26.54 5.34 27.10
N VAL A 231 -25.30 5.74 27.34
CA VAL A 231 -24.76 6.08 28.66
C VAL A 231 -24.54 7.57 28.78
N LEU A 232 -25.26 8.24 29.68
CA LEU A 232 -24.96 9.63 30.06
C LEU A 232 -23.63 9.64 30.84
N LEU A 233 -22.59 10.18 30.23
CA LEU A 233 -21.23 10.01 30.72
C LEU A 233 -21.02 10.70 32.08
N ALA A 234 -21.58 11.90 32.28
CA ALA A 234 -21.47 12.60 33.56
C ALA A 234 -22.09 11.80 34.72
N ASP A 235 -23.32 11.29 34.54
CA ASP A 235 -23.99 10.46 35.57
C ASP A 235 -23.22 9.16 35.83
N PHE A 236 -22.72 8.55 34.77
CA PHE A 236 -21.92 7.32 34.90
C PHE A 236 -20.62 7.57 35.68
N LEU A 237 -19.95 8.70 35.50
CA LEU A 237 -18.71 9.03 36.17
C LEU A 237 -18.90 9.35 37.67
N MET A 238 -20.08 9.79 38.08
CA MET A 238 -20.39 10.06 39.49
C MET A 238 -20.17 8.84 40.40
N GLN A 239 -20.32 7.60 39.88
CA GLN A 239 -20.06 6.40 40.67
C GLN A 239 -18.63 6.22 41.18
N PHE A 240 -17.66 6.94 40.55
CA PHE A 240 -16.23 6.91 40.93
C PHE A 240 -15.85 8.01 41.89
N VAL A 241 -16.74 8.96 42.14
CA VAL A 241 -16.49 10.09 43.06
C VAL A 241 -16.38 9.58 44.50
N GLY A 242 -15.38 10.01 45.19
CA GLY A 242 -15.14 9.61 46.58
C GLY A 242 -14.03 10.46 47.23
N ASN A 243 -13.52 10.00 48.35
CA ASN A 243 -12.53 10.76 49.11
C ASN A 243 -11.22 11.09 48.33
N ARG A 244 -10.94 10.27 47.30
CA ARG A 244 -9.69 10.38 46.50
C ARG A 244 -9.90 10.86 45.08
N VAL A 245 -11.13 10.82 44.57
CA VAL A 245 -11.46 11.20 43.19
C VAL A 245 -12.41 12.39 43.23
N ARG A 246 -11.99 13.51 42.68
CA ARG A 246 -12.79 14.72 42.50
C ARG A 246 -13.29 14.76 41.05
N PHE A 247 -14.58 15.06 40.86
CA PHE A 247 -15.16 15.16 39.53
C PHE A 247 -15.72 16.55 39.28
N THR A 248 -15.43 17.08 38.11
CA THR A 248 -15.98 18.35 37.61
C THR A 248 -16.45 18.17 36.15
N THR A 249 -17.56 18.82 35.81
CA THR A 249 -18.07 18.78 34.43
C THR A 249 -18.75 20.10 34.08
N ASP A 250 -18.67 20.46 32.79
CA ASP A 250 -19.46 21.54 32.17
C ASP A 250 -20.55 21.01 31.23
N HIS A 251 -20.61 19.69 31.01
CA HIS A 251 -21.50 19.06 30.03
C HIS A 251 -22.20 17.79 30.57
N PHE A 252 -23.34 17.99 31.21
CA PHE A 252 -24.11 16.89 31.82
C PHE A 252 -24.88 16.03 30.83
N ALA A 253 -25.16 16.53 29.61
CA ALA A 253 -25.99 15.83 28.62
C ALA A 253 -25.18 15.01 27.60
N PHE A 254 -23.86 14.93 27.75
CA PHE A 254 -23.04 14.13 26.82
C PHE A 254 -23.26 12.64 27.04
N ALA A 255 -23.64 11.94 25.98
CA ALA A 255 -23.96 10.52 25.98
C ALA A 255 -23.16 9.76 24.93
N ILE A 256 -22.81 8.53 25.24
CA ILE A 256 -22.09 7.63 24.32
C ILE A 256 -22.80 6.29 24.23
N GLU A 257 -22.66 5.59 23.10
CA GLU A 257 -23.12 4.22 22.93
C GLU A 257 -22.05 3.23 23.41
N ALA A 258 -22.19 2.71 24.61
CA ALA A 258 -21.21 1.84 25.26
C ALA A 258 -21.88 0.74 26.09
N ASN A 259 -21.10 -0.31 26.39
CA ASN A 259 -21.48 -1.26 27.44
C ASN A 259 -21.02 -0.70 28.80
N PRO A 260 -21.92 -0.39 29.74
CA PRO A 260 -21.58 0.23 31.02
C PRO A 260 -20.63 -0.61 31.87
N HIS A 261 -20.74 -1.93 31.82
CA HIS A 261 -19.85 -2.80 32.56
C HIS A 261 -18.41 -2.73 32.05
N LEU A 262 -18.21 -2.74 30.71
CA LEU A 262 -16.89 -2.61 30.12
C LEU A 262 -16.33 -1.20 30.30
N LEU A 263 -17.16 -0.19 30.16
CA LEU A 263 -16.78 1.21 30.42
C LEU A 263 -16.33 1.39 31.87
N LYS A 264 -17.04 0.76 32.82
CA LYS A 264 -16.66 0.75 34.24
C LYS A 264 -15.30 0.12 34.47
N ILE A 265 -14.99 -0.99 33.80
CA ILE A 265 -13.68 -1.65 33.86
C ILE A 265 -12.61 -0.72 33.31
N ALA A 266 -12.83 -0.11 32.16
CA ALA A 266 -11.83 0.74 31.50
C ALA A 266 -11.51 1.98 32.32
N ILE A 267 -12.51 2.75 32.71
CA ILE A 267 -12.31 3.98 33.51
C ILE A 267 -11.81 3.64 34.92
N GLY A 268 -12.37 2.58 35.53
CA GLY A 268 -11.94 2.10 36.83
C GLY A 268 -10.46 1.71 36.90
N ASN A 269 -9.93 1.05 35.86
CA ASN A 269 -8.50 0.72 35.77
C ASN A 269 -7.62 1.97 35.70
N ILE A 270 -8.02 2.98 34.91
CA ILE A 270 -7.27 4.25 34.78
C ILE A 270 -7.28 4.99 36.12
N LEU A 271 -8.44 5.15 36.75
CA LEU A 271 -8.57 5.77 38.05
C LEU A 271 -7.84 5.01 39.16
N ASN A 272 -7.89 3.68 39.16
CA ASN A 272 -7.13 2.87 40.10
C ASN A 272 -5.61 3.06 39.96
N ASN A 273 -5.12 3.16 38.71
CA ASN A 273 -3.71 3.50 38.46
C ASN A 273 -3.38 4.89 38.96
N ALA A 274 -4.18 5.91 38.65
CA ALA A 274 -4.01 7.26 39.12
C ALA A 274 -3.98 7.33 40.64
N CYS A 275 -4.94 6.73 41.35
CA CYS A 275 -4.96 6.66 42.81
C CYS A 275 -3.78 5.90 43.39
N LYS A 276 -3.34 4.83 42.76
CA LYS A 276 -2.25 3.97 43.21
C LYS A 276 -0.90 4.68 43.14
N TYR A 277 -0.64 5.43 42.09
CA TYR A 277 0.64 6.08 41.85
C TYR A 277 0.72 7.49 42.40
N SER A 278 -0.42 8.12 42.75
CA SER A 278 -0.43 9.48 43.37
C SER A 278 -0.21 9.50 44.92
N GLY A 279 0.02 8.32 45.51
CA GLY A 279 0.15 8.28 46.99
C GLY A 279 -1.16 8.70 47.68
N GLU A 280 -1.13 9.78 48.50
CA GLU A 280 -2.31 10.31 49.16
C GLU A 280 -2.97 11.49 48.42
N ALA A 281 -2.35 12.01 47.37
CA ALA A 281 -2.88 13.13 46.61
C ALA A 281 -4.20 12.77 45.92
N PRO A 282 -5.18 13.69 45.83
CA PRO A 282 -6.42 13.46 45.13
C PRO A 282 -6.18 13.38 43.63
N VAL A 283 -7.01 12.54 42.94
CA VAL A 283 -7.08 12.42 41.50
C VAL A 283 -8.18 13.33 41.00
N GLU A 284 -7.87 14.14 39.99
CA GLU A 284 -8.85 15.01 39.35
C GLU A 284 -9.39 14.35 38.11
N MET A 285 -10.72 14.28 37.97
CA MET A 285 -11.46 13.78 36.83
C MET A 285 -12.34 14.91 36.31
N GLN A 286 -12.14 15.29 35.04
CA GLN A 286 -12.86 16.40 34.43
C GLN A 286 -13.48 15.96 33.11
N LEU A 287 -14.76 16.26 32.93
CA LEU A 287 -15.44 16.06 31.63
C LEU A 287 -15.75 17.43 31.03
N LYS A 288 -15.15 17.73 29.89
CA LYS A 288 -15.41 18.94 29.09
C LYS A 288 -15.85 18.55 27.68
N GLY A 289 -17.12 18.83 27.34
CA GLY A 289 -17.66 18.38 26.06
C GLY A 289 -17.54 16.87 25.92
N SER A 290 -16.82 16.38 24.92
CA SER A 290 -16.56 14.95 24.67
C SER A 290 -15.22 14.44 25.27
N VAL A 291 -14.46 15.29 25.96
CA VAL A 291 -13.14 14.94 26.49
C VAL A 291 -13.19 14.69 27.98
N LEU A 292 -12.84 13.47 28.38
CA LEU A 292 -12.63 13.09 29.77
C LEU A 292 -11.13 13.13 30.10
N THR A 293 -10.74 14.02 31.02
CA THR A 293 -9.37 14.15 31.51
C THR A 293 -9.25 13.59 32.91
N ILE A 294 -8.30 12.70 33.15
CA ILE A 294 -7.97 12.14 34.47
C ILE A 294 -6.53 12.50 34.78
N THR A 295 -6.31 13.29 35.82
CA THR A 295 -5.01 13.80 36.23
C THR A 295 -4.64 13.32 37.62
N ASP A 296 -3.46 12.76 37.79
CA ASP A 296 -2.85 12.42 39.06
C ASP A 296 -1.58 13.25 39.31
N MET A 297 -1.21 13.41 40.56
CA MET A 297 0.03 14.06 41.02
C MET A 297 1.01 13.01 41.55
N GLY A 298 1.16 11.91 40.81
CA GLY A 298 1.95 10.76 41.21
C GLY A 298 3.41 10.80 40.77
N ILE A 299 4.00 9.61 40.75
CA ILE A 299 5.42 9.43 40.38
C ILE A 299 5.72 9.75 38.91
N GLY A 300 4.72 9.89 38.08
CA GLY A 300 4.86 10.07 36.61
C GLY A 300 5.45 8.87 35.89
N ILE A 301 5.63 9.01 34.58
CA ILE A 301 6.15 7.99 33.67
C ILE A 301 7.34 8.59 32.91
N PRO A 302 8.50 7.91 32.81
CA PRO A 302 9.61 8.38 31.99
C PRO A 302 9.17 8.54 30.52
N GLU A 303 9.58 9.63 29.86
CA GLU A 303 9.14 10.02 28.51
C GLU A 303 9.37 8.89 27.48
N GLU A 304 10.55 8.25 27.53
CA GLU A 304 10.90 7.13 26.68
C GLU A 304 10.04 5.89 26.87
N GLU A 305 9.32 5.79 27.99
CA GLU A 305 8.48 4.64 28.35
C GLU A 305 6.99 4.86 28.03
N ILE A 306 6.54 6.11 27.78
CA ILE A 306 5.14 6.45 27.54
C ILE A 306 4.57 5.63 26.36
N ALA A 307 5.32 5.47 25.27
CA ALA A 307 4.89 4.69 24.12
C ALA A 307 4.73 3.18 24.43
N ARG A 308 5.33 2.69 25.51
CA ARG A 308 5.33 1.27 25.90
C ARG A 308 4.29 0.92 26.95
N VAL A 309 3.80 1.88 27.74
CA VAL A 309 2.81 1.60 28.81
C VAL A 309 1.46 1.08 28.27
N TYR A 310 1.22 1.20 26.96
CA TYR A 310 0.08 0.63 26.28
C TYR A 310 0.19 -0.88 26.00
N GLN A 311 1.40 -1.46 26.14
CA GLN A 311 1.64 -2.86 25.89
C GLN A 311 1.17 -3.71 27.08
N PRO A 312 0.49 -4.84 26.85
CA PRO A 312 0.13 -5.76 27.92
C PRO A 312 1.37 -6.23 28.70
N PHE A 313 1.25 -6.32 30.01
CA PHE A 313 2.30 -6.70 30.98
C PHE A 313 3.47 -5.71 31.10
N TYR A 314 3.47 -4.63 30.33
CA TYR A 314 4.51 -3.62 30.50
C TYR A 314 4.29 -2.81 31.77
N ARG A 315 5.39 -2.57 32.48
CA ARG A 315 5.43 -1.74 33.68
C ARG A 315 6.61 -0.79 33.59
N ALA A 316 6.36 0.49 33.82
CA ALA A 316 7.42 1.50 33.82
C ALA A 316 8.47 1.19 34.90
N SER A 317 9.72 1.52 34.61
CA SER A 317 10.90 1.20 35.46
C SER A 317 10.78 1.70 36.90
N ASN A 318 10.09 2.83 37.08
CA ASN A 318 9.85 3.47 38.37
C ASN A 318 8.65 2.90 39.14
N THR A 319 7.98 1.85 38.64
CA THR A 319 6.77 1.25 39.29
C THR A 319 7.05 -0.09 39.96
N ARG A 320 8.32 -0.50 40.16
CA ARG A 320 8.68 -1.82 40.69
C ARG A 320 8.13 -2.12 42.08
N GLU A 321 8.05 -1.10 42.95
CA GLU A 321 7.56 -1.23 44.32
C GLU A 321 6.02 -1.32 44.42
N PHE A 322 5.31 -1.00 43.35
CA PHE A 322 3.85 -1.05 43.34
C PHE A 322 3.36 -2.40 42.84
N ALA A 323 2.41 -3.04 43.53
CA ALA A 323 1.82 -4.31 43.06
C ALA A 323 1.03 -4.12 41.75
N GLY A 324 1.06 -5.08 40.83
CA GLY A 324 0.24 -5.06 39.61
C GLY A 324 0.83 -5.83 38.44
N HIS A 325 -0.01 -6.23 37.48
CA HIS A 325 0.35 -7.12 36.36
C HIS A 325 0.63 -6.39 35.02
N GLY A 326 0.44 -5.07 34.97
CA GLY A 326 0.62 -4.29 33.72
C GLY A 326 -0.44 -4.56 32.64
N ILE A 327 -1.62 -5.07 33.01
CA ILE A 327 -2.69 -5.39 32.06
C ILE A 327 -3.78 -4.31 32.05
N GLY A 328 -4.02 -3.63 33.16
CA GLY A 328 -5.17 -2.73 33.31
C GLY A 328 -5.23 -1.62 32.27
N LEU A 329 -4.12 -0.94 32.00
CA LEU A 329 -4.08 0.17 31.03
C LEU A 329 -4.29 -0.32 29.60
N SER A 330 -3.62 -1.40 29.19
CA SER A 330 -3.79 -1.99 27.86
C SER A 330 -5.23 -2.48 27.61
N LEU A 331 -5.88 -3.03 28.62
CA LEU A 331 -7.28 -3.42 28.59
C LEU A 331 -8.19 -2.19 28.43
N SER A 332 -7.96 -1.13 29.22
CA SER A 332 -8.71 0.12 29.13
C SER A 332 -8.63 0.74 27.75
N MET A 333 -7.42 0.83 27.20
CA MET A 333 -7.18 1.33 25.86
C MET A 333 -7.95 0.55 24.79
N ARG A 334 -7.97 -0.78 24.90
CA ARG A 334 -8.68 -1.63 23.95
C ARG A 334 -10.19 -1.43 24.03
N ILE A 335 -10.74 -1.38 25.24
CA ILE A 335 -12.17 -1.13 25.46
C ILE A 335 -12.57 0.23 24.90
N LEU A 336 -11.88 1.29 25.26
CA LEU A 336 -12.21 2.67 24.86
C LEU A 336 -12.09 2.86 23.36
N ARG A 337 -11.02 2.35 22.75
CA ARG A 337 -10.84 2.37 21.27
C ARG A 337 -11.94 1.60 20.53
N SER A 338 -12.51 0.56 21.13
CA SER A 338 -13.65 -0.16 20.52
C SER A 338 -14.92 0.69 20.45
N TYR A 339 -15.02 1.75 21.26
CA TYR A 339 -16.08 2.77 21.22
C TYR A 339 -15.70 3.98 20.35
N GLY A 340 -14.54 3.94 19.68
CA GLY A 340 -14.07 5.03 18.83
C GLY A 340 -13.36 6.14 19.58
N ALA A 341 -13.08 5.96 20.90
CA ALA A 341 -12.39 6.97 21.68
C ALA A 341 -10.88 7.02 21.34
N GLU A 342 -10.33 8.22 21.28
CA GLU A 342 -8.90 8.48 21.22
C GLU A 342 -8.35 8.72 22.62
N ILE A 343 -7.18 8.18 22.93
CA ILE A 343 -6.60 8.26 24.26
C ILE A 343 -5.16 8.75 24.16
N THR A 344 -4.88 9.84 24.87
CA THR A 344 -3.55 10.44 24.96
C THR A 344 -3.07 10.43 26.42
N ILE A 345 -1.82 10.08 26.63
CA ILE A 345 -1.16 10.10 27.95
C ILE A 345 -0.03 11.11 27.90
N THR A 346 -0.06 12.08 28.82
CA THR A 346 1.01 13.04 29.06
C THR A 346 1.52 12.85 30.48
N SER A 347 2.81 12.71 30.66
CA SER A 347 3.37 12.44 31.98
C SER A 347 4.77 13.04 32.14
N GLU A 348 5.09 13.46 33.35
CA GLU A 348 6.42 13.92 33.74
C GLU A 348 6.81 13.33 35.10
N VAL A 349 8.01 12.74 35.17
CA VAL A 349 8.50 12.12 36.40
C VAL A 349 8.49 13.09 37.58
N GLY A 350 7.84 12.69 38.66
CA GLY A 350 7.70 13.48 39.89
C GLY A 350 6.62 14.57 39.85
N LYS A 351 5.92 14.75 38.71
CA LYS A 351 4.79 15.69 38.59
C LYS A 351 3.43 15.00 38.44
N GLY A 352 3.43 13.79 37.93
CA GLY A 352 2.21 12.97 37.74
C GLY A 352 1.90 12.65 36.31
N THR A 353 0.67 12.14 36.06
CA THR A 353 0.20 11.69 34.78
C THR A 353 -1.19 12.26 34.48
N THR A 354 -1.39 12.68 33.23
CA THR A 354 -2.70 13.08 32.70
C THR A 354 -3.08 12.13 31.57
N VAL A 355 -4.27 11.53 31.68
CA VAL A 355 -4.90 10.69 30.69
C VAL A 355 -6.07 11.45 30.11
N GLU A 356 -6.05 11.75 28.83
CA GLU A 356 -7.14 12.37 28.08
C GLU A 356 -7.82 11.32 27.21
N ILE A 357 -9.14 11.26 27.29
CA ILE A 357 -10.00 10.33 26.53
C ILE A 357 -11.01 11.17 25.76
N GLU A 358 -10.85 11.26 24.46
CA GLU A 358 -11.77 11.94 23.57
C GLU A 358 -12.75 10.94 22.97
N PHE A 359 -14.04 11.09 23.29
CA PHE A 359 -15.11 10.27 22.74
C PHE A 359 -15.63 10.87 21.43
N PRO A 360 -16.12 10.04 20.48
CA PRO A 360 -16.63 10.49 19.19
C PRO A 360 -17.91 11.34 19.30
#